data_df3d4d6022cdb9d50be03c56d477d2ba
#
_entry.id   df3d4d6022cdb9d50be03c56d477d2ba
#
_cell.length_a   1.000
_cell.length_b   1.000
_cell.length_c   1.000
_cell.angle_alpha   90.00
_cell.angle_beta   90.00
_cell.angle_gamma   90.00
#
_symmetry.space_group_name_H-M   'P 1'
#
loop_
_entity.id
_entity.type
_entity.pdbx_description
1 polymer ?
#
loop_
_entity_poly.entity_id
_entity_poly.type
_entity_poly.pdbx_seq_one_letter_code
_entity_poly.pdbx_strand_id
1 'polypeptide(L)'
;MTTRRSATNPTASRRQFLAYSGAAAAVTALTAAGCSAPAASTSAGASGSASAGARLTKIGLDYPFTQIPLYTTLVKLSTAAAKKHGISLLTTNDGANADTQATNLTTWLARKVPAIVSFPMVFEAAEATAEAALDAGLIWVTYGGTLEHQSADIQFSFRKSGTLVGEAAAKWAEDALGGKGKVAFLTDNTIELGRERTKGMIDAFTRLAPGVDVVAQEQAIDPDTGLAKAHAILAKHPDLNILLGVTDSAAYGGFKALQQAGRKKDDAKTFVGGQDGAVPSLLAIKQGTFYRASAALAPHDIANAVVDVPRAVAAGKATPSAQVPISLVGPDDTAAIDALLAQNS
;
A
#
# COMPACT_ATOMS: atom_id res chain seq x y z
N MET A 1 -61.52 11.14 -7.92
CA MET A 1 -61.44 12.53 -8.41
C MET A 1 -59.98 12.90 -8.45
N THR A 2 -59.44 12.79 -9.63
CA THR A 2 -58.92 13.84 -10.52
C THR A 2 -57.71 14.59 -9.91
N THR A 3 -56.52 14.68 -10.45
CA THR A 3 -56.08 14.70 -11.86
C THR A 3 -54.54 14.56 -11.91
N ARG A 4 -54.07 13.88 -12.93
CA ARG A 4 -52.69 13.91 -13.47
C ARG A 4 -52.28 15.31 -13.91
N ARG A 5 -51.01 15.65 -13.81
CA ARG A 5 -50.30 16.40 -14.86
C ARG A 5 -48.86 15.99 -15.00
N SER A 6 -48.56 15.47 -16.16
CA SER A 6 -47.25 15.33 -16.80
C SER A 6 -46.76 16.68 -17.29
N ALA A 7 -45.44 16.90 -17.30
CA ALA A 7 -44.77 17.85 -18.21
C ALA A 7 -43.34 17.37 -18.36
N THR A 8 -43.03 16.67 -19.41
CA THR A 8 -42.31 16.93 -20.66
C THR A 8 -40.98 17.66 -20.54
N ASN A 9 -39.95 16.90 -20.89
CA ASN A 9 -38.62 17.31 -21.30
C ASN A 9 -38.65 18.26 -22.53
N PRO A 10 -37.66 19.10 -22.71
CA PRO A 10 -37.19 19.40 -24.06
C PRO A 10 -35.73 19.09 -24.26
N THR A 11 -35.51 18.21 -25.21
CA THR A 11 -34.33 18.05 -26.05
C THR A 11 -34.04 19.32 -26.86
N ALA A 12 -32.79 19.75 -26.90
CA ALA A 12 -32.25 20.68 -27.93
C ALA A 12 -30.86 20.17 -28.30
N SER A 13 -30.79 19.59 -29.36
CA SER A 13 -30.44 19.72 -30.75
C SER A 13 -29.09 20.39 -31.03
N ARG A 14 -28.27 19.55 -31.67
CA ARG A 14 -27.02 19.90 -32.37
C ARG A 14 -27.32 20.87 -33.52
N ARG A 15 -26.39 21.73 -33.79
CA ARG A 15 -25.89 22.19 -35.11
C ARG A 15 -25.62 23.70 -35.20
N GLN A 16 -24.46 23.91 -35.84
CA GLN A 16 -24.07 25.08 -36.65
C GLN A 16 -23.40 26.24 -35.90
N PHE A 17 -22.14 26.51 -36.25
CA PHE A 17 -21.84 27.52 -37.26
C PHE A 17 -20.45 27.35 -37.88
N LEU A 18 -20.46 27.43 -39.18
CA LEU A 18 -19.39 27.44 -40.16
C LEU A 18 -18.65 28.77 -40.23
N ALA A 19 -17.37 28.68 -40.53
CA ALA A 19 -16.61 29.45 -41.52
C ALA A 19 -16.49 30.96 -41.41
N TYR A 20 -15.26 31.41 -41.36
CA TYR A 20 -14.83 32.55 -42.20
C TYR A 20 -13.43 32.28 -42.79
N SER A 21 -13.41 32.40 -44.13
CA SER A 21 -12.29 32.26 -45.04
C SER A 21 -11.60 33.60 -45.30
N GLY A 22 -10.32 33.52 -45.72
CA GLY A 22 -9.74 34.46 -46.68
C GLY A 22 -8.76 35.46 -46.09
N ALA A 23 -7.57 35.65 -46.53
CA ALA A 23 -7.12 35.95 -47.86
C ALA A 23 -5.58 35.85 -47.96
N ALA A 24 -5.13 35.51 -49.13
CA ALA A 24 -3.77 35.43 -49.57
C ALA A 24 -3.10 36.79 -49.84
N ALA A 25 -1.77 36.85 -49.71
CA ALA A 25 -0.95 37.72 -50.53
C ALA A 25 0.43 37.09 -50.71
N ALA A 26 0.72 36.84 -52.00
CA ALA A 26 2.02 36.39 -52.49
C ALA A 26 2.87 37.64 -52.88
N VAL A 27 4.17 37.57 -52.67
CA VAL A 27 5.16 38.24 -53.55
C VAL A 27 6.53 37.57 -53.45
N THR A 28 6.91 36.91 -54.56
CA THR A 28 8.13 36.89 -55.38
C THR A 28 9.49 36.57 -54.76
N ALA A 29 10.06 35.68 -55.52
CA ALA A 29 11.36 35.06 -55.51
C ALA A 29 12.56 35.99 -55.77
N LEU A 30 13.72 35.61 -55.29
CA LEU A 30 14.98 35.73 -56.04
C LEU A 30 15.92 34.57 -55.70
N THR A 31 16.45 34.03 -56.77
CA THR A 31 17.34 32.90 -56.91
C THR A 31 18.75 33.19 -56.49
N ALA A 32 19.42 32.22 -55.80
CA ALA A 32 20.85 31.99 -56.00
C ALA A 32 21.15 30.51 -55.72
N ALA A 33 21.80 29.88 -56.68
CA ALA A 33 22.16 28.49 -56.72
C ALA A 33 23.39 28.17 -55.83
N GLY A 34 23.37 27.03 -55.18
CA GLY A 34 24.50 26.44 -54.49
C GLY A 34 24.28 24.98 -54.15
N CYS A 35 25.14 24.15 -54.67
CA CYS A 35 25.08 22.70 -54.80
C CYS A 35 25.10 21.89 -53.50
N SER A 36 24.41 20.75 -53.60
CA SER A 36 24.81 19.41 -53.13
C SER A 36 24.71 18.99 -51.66
N ALA A 37 23.92 18.03 -51.47
CA ALA A 37 23.97 16.69 -50.86
C ALA A 37 22.76 16.39 -49.92
N PRO A 38 22.22 15.18 -49.96
CA PRO A 38 21.00 14.85 -49.23
C PRO A 38 21.32 14.55 -47.77
N ALA A 39 20.79 15.34 -46.85
CA ALA A 39 20.78 15.03 -45.44
C ALA A 39 19.55 14.19 -45.13
N ALA A 40 19.79 12.99 -44.68
CA ALA A 40 18.78 12.09 -44.12
C ALA A 40 18.04 12.77 -42.99
N SER A 41 16.73 12.90 -43.14
CA SER A 41 15.83 13.32 -42.06
C SER A 41 15.72 12.19 -41.00
N THR A 42 16.55 12.24 -40.00
CA THR A 42 16.30 11.52 -38.76
C THR A 42 15.26 12.28 -37.96
N SER A 43 14.06 11.76 -37.94
CA SER A 43 13.05 12.15 -36.93
C SER A 43 13.56 11.75 -35.54
N ALA A 44 14.19 12.68 -34.86
CA ALA A 44 14.52 12.53 -33.46
C ALA A 44 13.19 12.56 -32.67
N GLY A 45 12.69 11.41 -32.30
CA GLY A 45 11.74 11.27 -31.23
C GLY A 45 12.37 11.86 -29.97
N ALA A 46 11.78 12.93 -29.44
CA ALA A 46 12.16 13.46 -28.16
C ALA A 46 11.75 12.48 -27.06
N SER A 47 12.56 11.44 -26.87
CA SER A 47 12.59 10.72 -25.61
C SER A 47 13.18 11.68 -24.59
N GLY A 48 12.35 12.20 -23.69
CA GLY A 48 12.79 12.99 -22.57
C GLY A 48 13.74 12.16 -21.69
N SER A 49 15.02 12.17 -22.04
CA SER A 49 16.07 11.61 -21.19
C SER A 49 16.09 12.45 -19.92
N ALA A 50 15.60 11.90 -18.81
CA ALA A 50 15.94 12.38 -17.49
C ALA A 50 17.47 12.56 -17.47
N SER A 51 17.94 13.77 -17.12
CA SER A 51 19.36 14.11 -17.09
C SER A 51 20.11 13.12 -16.17
N ALA A 52 20.71 12.09 -16.78
CA ALA A 52 21.49 11.10 -16.07
C ALA A 52 22.66 11.81 -15.38
N GLY A 53 22.62 11.92 -14.05
CA GLY A 53 23.70 12.50 -13.24
C GLY A 53 23.30 13.58 -12.25
N ALA A 54 22.05 14.05 -12.21
CA ALA A 54 21.62 15.00 -11.19
C ALA A 54 21.54 14.33 -9.81
N ARG A 55 22.32 14.82 -8.84
CA ARG A 55 22.26 14.33 -7.46
C ARG A 55 20.88 14.61 -6.87
N LEU A 56 20.18 13.57 -6.50
CA LEU A 56 18.87 13.69 -5.83
C LEU A 56 19.05 14.34 -4.45
N THR A 57 18.38 15.47 -4.22
CA THR A 57 18.49 16.24 -2.98
C THR A 57 17.22 16.19 -2.12
N LYS A 58 16.07 15.80 -2.71
CA LYS A 58 14.79 15.72 -2.03
C LYS A 58 14.01 14.51 -2.50
N ILE A 59 13.28 13.89 -1.59
CA ILE A 59 12.29 12.84 -1.85
C ILE A 59 11.01 13.22 -1.09
N GLY A 60 9.86 13.15 -1.74
CA GLY A 60 8.55 13.17 -1.08
C GLY A 60 8.15 11.74 -0.76
N LEU A 61 7.78 11.45 0.47
CA LEU A 61 7.20 10.18 0.91
C LEU A 61 5.77 10.43 1.38
N ASP A 62 4.84 9.93 0.60
CA ASP A 62 3.42 9.90 0.87
C ASP A 62 3.06 8.61 1.61
N TYR A 63 2.33 8.72 2.73
CA TYR A 63 1.88 7.56 3.48
C TYR A 63 0.43 7.72 3.99
N PRO A 64 -0.36 6.62 3.95
CA PRO A 64 -1.81 6.73 4.10
C PRO A 64 -2.29 6.86 5.54
N PHE A 65 -1.54 6.32 6.52
CA PHE A 65 -2.07 6.16 7.88
C PHE A 65 -1.06 6.53 8.96
N THR A 66 -1.54 7.19 10.04
CA THR A 66 -0.77 7.38 11.29
C THR A 66 -1.22 6.46 12.41
N GLN A 67 -2.42 5.88 12.29
CA GLN A 67 -3.00 4.98 13.30
C GLN A 67 -2.27 3.64 13.40
N ILE A 68 -1.53 3.26 12.35
CA ILE A 68 -0.74 2.03 12.31
C ILE A 68 0.71 2.37 12.67
N PRO A 69 1.27 1.84 13.77
CA PRO A 69 2.62 2.17 14.24
C PRO A 69 3.74 1.92 13.23
N LEU A 70 3.55 0.97 12.31
CA LEU A 70 4.49 0.68 11.22
C LEU A 70 4.84 1.94 10.43
N TYR A 71 3.85 2.77 10.06
CA TYR A 71 4.11 3.97 9.23
C TYR A 71 4.89 5.03 9.98
N THR A 72 4.66 5.22 11.27
CA THR A 72 5.48 6.11 12.11
C THR A 72 6.94 5.65 12.14
N THR A 73 7.15 4.35 12.30
CA THR A 73 8.49 3.73 12.24
C THR A 73 9.13 3.92 10.86
N LEU A 74 8.40 3.67 9.78
CA LEU A 74 8.90 3.83 8.42
C LEU A 74 9.32 5.28 8.12
N VAL A 75 8.55 6.27 8.54
CA VAL A 75 8.90 7.70 8.38
C VAL A 75 10.19 8.02 9.13
N LYS A 76 10.32 7.58 10.39
CA LYS A 76 11.55 7.76 11.20
C LYS A 76 12.76 7.14 10.50
N LEU A 77 12.66 5.88 10.09
CA LEU A 77 13.75 5.14 9.48
C LEU A 77 14.12 5.69 8.09
N SER A 78 13.13 6.02 7.26
CA SER A 78 13.35 6.62 5.94
C SER A 78 14.01 7.99 6.05
N THR A 79 13.62 8.80 7.07
CA THR A 79 14.29 10.09 7.35
C THR A 79 15.76 9.89 7.72
N ALA A 80 16.04 8.90 8.56
CA ALA A 80 17.43 8.57 8.92
C ALA A 80 18.23 8.05 7.72
N ALA A 81 17.64 7.20 6.88
CA ALA A 81 18.25 6.69 5.67
C ALA A 81 18.53 7.83 4.67
N ALA A 82 17.58 8.72 4.42
CA ALA A 82 17.74 9.87 3.52
C ALA A 82 18.88 10.79 3.99
N LYS A 83 18.95 11.06 5.30
CA LYS A 83 20.00 11.91 5.91
C LYS A 83 21.41 11.37 5.65
N LYS A 84 21.61 10.04 5.66
CA LYS A 84 22.93 9.41 5.35
C LYS A 84 23.42 9.77 3.95
N HIS A 85 22.53 10.09 3.03
CA HIS A 85 22.82 10.46 1.64
C HIS A 85 22.74 11.96 1.36
N GLY A 86 22.51 12.78 2.39
CA GLY A 86 22.30 14.23 2.25
C GLY A 86 21.01 14.60 1.54
N ILE A 87 19.98 13.74 1.63
CA ILE A 87 18.66 13.93 1.03
C ILE A 87 17.69 14.43 2.09
N SER A 88 16.91 15.45 1.74
CA SER A 88 15.78 15.93 2.54
C SER A 88 14.54 15.08 2.23
N LEU A 89 14.03 14.34 3.21
CA LEU A 89 12.76 13.63 3.09
C LEU A 89 11.62 14.58 3.48
N LEU A 90 10.68 14.77 2.57
CA LEU A 90 9.41 15.47 2.81
C LEU A 90 8.35 14.39 3.04
N THR A 91 7.49 14.57 4.03
CA THR A 91 6.45 13.60 4.33
C THR A 91 5.08 14.24 4.35
N THR A 92 4.07 13.51 3.87
CA THR A 92 2.66 13.84 4.05
C THR A 92 1.93 12.63 4.62
N ASN A 93 0.95 12.90 5.47
CA ASN A 93 0.02 11.91 5.97
C ASN A 93 -1.35 12.20 5.38
N ASP A 94 -1.94 11.21 4.73
CA ASP A 94 -3.22 11.38 4.02
C ASP A 94 -4.44 11.14 4.94
N GLY A 95 -4.22 10.65 6.16
CA GLY A 95 -5.29 10.43 7.13
C GLY A 95 -6.33 9.40 6.67
N ALA A 96 -5.92 8.41 5.89
CA ALA A 96 -6.80 7.41 5.26
C ALA A 96 -7.86 8.02 4.31
N ASN A 97 -7.54 9.15 3.66
CA ASN A 97 -8.43 9.86 2.76
C ASN A 97 -7.80 10.05 1.37
N ALA A 98 -8.43 9.49 0.34
CA ALA A 98 -7.92 9.52 -1.03
C ALA A 98 -7.88 10.93 -1.64
N ASP A 99 -8.83 11.82 -1.30
CA ASP A 99 -8.84 13.19 -1.79
C ASP A 99 -7.70 14.00 -1.16
N THR A 100 -7.39 13.75 0.11
CA THR A 100 -6.23 14.34 0.79
C THR A 100 -4.94 13.86 0.13
N GLN A 101 -4.82 12.57 -0.19
CA GLN A 101 -3.68 12.02 -0.92
C GLN A 101 -3.50 12.72 -2.27
N ALA A 102 -4.56 12.81 -3.08
CA ALA A 102 -4.51 13.48 -4.38
C ALA A 102 -4.05 14.95 -4.25
N THR A 103 -4.53 15.66 -3.23
CA THR A 103 -4.12 17.05 -2.95
C THR A 103 -2.65 17.16 -2.58
N ASN A 104 -2.16 16.25 -1.71
CA ASN A 104 -0.76 16.21 -1.28
C ASN A 104 0.17 15.93 -2.46
N LEU A 105 -0.13 14.93 -3.26
CA LEU A 105 0.64 14.55 -4.45
C LEU A 105 0.66 15.66 -5.51
N THR A 106 -0.49 16.29 -5.80
CA THR A 106 -0.58 17.43 -6.71
C THR A 106 0.25 18.63 -6.22
N THR A 107 0.28 18.84 -4.91
CA THR A 107 1.12 19.90 -4.30
C THR A 107 2.61 19.63 -4.54
N TRP A 108 3.06 18.38 -4.40
CA TRP A 108 4.46 18.02 -4.68
C TRP A 108 4.83 18.11 -6.14
N LEU A 109 3.89 17.73 -7.03
CA LEU A 109 4.04 17.88 -8.47
C LEU A 109 4.22 19.38 -8.82
N ALA A 110 3.35 20.27 -8.32
CA ALA A 110 3.43 21.72 -8.54
C ALA A 110 4.74 22.32 -8.00
N ARG A 111 5.25 21.81 -6.88
CA ARG A 111 6.53 22.22 -6.29
C ARG A 111 7.74 21.56 -6.94
N LYS A 112 7.54 20.73 -7.94
CA LYS A 112 8.60 19.98 -8.66
C LYS A 112 9.53 19.23 -7.69
N VAL A 113 8.94 18.49 -6.73
CA VAL A 113 9.72 17.62 -5.85
C VAL A 113 10.39 16.56 -6.71
N PRO A 114 11.72 16.43 -6.73
CA PRO A 114 12.46 15.67 -7.75
C PRO A 114 12.10 14.17 -7.81
N ALA A 115 11.74 13.60 -6.67
CA ALA A 115 11.26 12.21 -6.59
C ALA A 115 10.10 12.11 -5.60
N ILE A 116 9.09 11.36 -5.97
CA ILE A 116 7.91 11.07 -5.16
C ILE A 116 7.83 9.57 -4.96
N VAL A 117 7.74 9.12 -3.72
CA VAL A 117 7.44 7.74 -3.33
C VAL A 117 6.04 7.75 -2.74
N SER A 118 5.09 7.13 -3.42
CA SER A 118 3.68 7.14 -3.02
C SER A 118 3.18 5.73 -2.75
N PHE A 119 2.37 5.61 -1.69
CA PHE A 119 1.56 4.43 -1.39
C PHE A 119 0.11 4.70 -1.83
N PRO A 120 -0.29 4.36 -3.05
CA PRO A 120 -1.61 4.68 -3.55
C PRO A 120 -2.71 3.96 -2.75
N MET A 121 -3.68 4.72 -2.24
CA MET A 121 -4.91 4.14 -1.68
C MET A 121 -5.86 3.68 -2.78
N VAL A 122 -5.88 4.42 -3.90
CA VAL A 122 -6.63 4.10 -5.11
C VAL A 122 -5.68 4.19 -6.30
N PHE A 123 -5.29 3.06 -6.87
CA PHE A 123 -4.29 2.98 -7.95
C PHE A 123 -4.72 3.76 -9.20
N GLU A 124 -5.97 3.61 -9.62
CA GLU A 124 -6.50 4.33 -10.79
C GLU A 124 -6.43 5.87 -10.63
N ALA A 125 -6.69 6.38 -9.41
CA ALA A 125 -6.58 7.80 -9.13
C ALA A 125 -5.13 8.31 -9.12
N ALA A 126 -4.17 7.47 -8.72
CA ALA A 126 -2.76 7.82 -8.69
C ALA A 126 -2.11 7.81 -10.08
N GLU A 127 -2.66 7.03 -11.03
CA GLU A 127 -2.10 6.83 -12.36
C GLU A 127 -1.89 8.17 -13.11
N ALA A 128 -2.92 9.00 -13.18
CA ALA A 128 -2.83 10.30 -13.86
C ALA A 128 -1.81 11.25 -13.20
N THR A 129 -1.65 11.18 -11.88
CA THR A 129 -0.66 12.00 -11.16
C THR A 129 0.76 11.49 -11.40
N ALA A 130 0.91 10.17 -11.48
CA ALA A 130 2.19 9.53 -11.80
C ALA A 130 2.64 9.87 -13.23
N GLU A 131 1.75 9.75 -14.20
CA GLU A 131 1.99 10.16 -15.60
C GLU A 131 2.43 11.64 -15.67
N ALA A 132 1.68 12.55 -15.04
CA ALA A 132 2.03 13.97 -15.01
C ALA A 132 3.37 14.25 -14.32
N ALA A 133 3.78 13.44 -13.32
CA ALA A 133 5.09 13.55 -12.70
C ALA A 133 6.21 13.15 -13.68
N LEU A 134 6.03 12.05 -14.43
CA LEU A 134 6.99 11.62 -15.44
C LEU A 134 7.12 12.64 -16.58
N ASP A 135 6.01 13.20 -17.06
CA ASP A 135 5.99 14.26 -18.08
C ASP A 135 6.72 15.51 -17.62
N ALA A 136 6.65 15.82 -16.32
CA ALA A 136 7.41 16.92 -15.72
C ALA A 136 8.89 16.59 -15.48
N GLY A 137 9.37 15.40 -15.86
CA GLY A 137 10.73 14.92 -15.64
C GLY A 137 11.04 14.56 -14.19
N LEU A 138 10.03 14.30 -13.36
CA LEU A 138 10.19 13.86 -11.98
C LEU A 138 10.25 12.33 -11.91
N ILE A 139 10.78 11.84 -10.81
CA ILE A 139 10.82 10.41 -10.52
C ILE A 139 9.58 10.03 -9.73
N TRP A 140 8.83 9.02 -10.21
CA TRP A 140 7.73 8.43 -9.47
C TRP A 140 8.05 6.98 -9.10
N VAL A 141 7.95 6.67 -7.81
CA VAL A 141 8.12 5.32 -7.28
C VAL A 141 6.84 4.91 -6.57
N THR A 142 6.22 3.84 -7.04
CA THR A 142 5.03 3.27 -6.40
C THR A 142 5.45 2.32 -5.28
N TYR A 143 4.89 2.50 -4.08
CA TYR A 143 5.11 1.64 -2.93
C TYR A 143 3.87 0.78 -2.68
N GLY A 144 4.06 -0.53 -2.59
CA GLY A 144 3.01 -1.49 -2.29
C GLY A 144 2.20 -1.98 -3.50
N GLY A 145 2.58 -1.61 -4.72
CA GLY A 145 1.92 -2.04 -5.94
C GLY A 145 2.64 -1.54 -7.18
N THR A 146 1.96 -1.56 -8.32
CA THR A 146 2.52 -1.17 -9.62
C THR A 146 1.52 -0.29 -10.36
N LEU A 147 1.99 0.80 -10.96
CA LEU A 147 1.28 1.64 -11.91
C LEU A 147 1.83 1.42 -13.33
N GLU A 148 1.06 1.77 -14.34
CA GLU A 148 1.53 1.75 -15.73
C GLU A 148 2.58 2.86 -15.95
N HIS A 149 2.33 4.06 -15.39
CA HIS A 149 3.22 5.19 -15.45
C HIS A 149 4.00 5.35 -14.14
N GLN A 150 5.19 4.75 -14.10
CA GLN A 150 6.10 4.86 -12.95
C GLN A 150 7.56 4.72 -13.37
N SER A 151 8.48 5.29 -12.60
CA SER A 151 9.92 5.11 -12.81
C SER A 151 10.40 3.78 -12.24
N ALA A 152 9.80 3.35 -11.13
CA ALA A 152 10.15 2.14 -10.38
C ALA A 152 9.07 1.81 -9.35
N ASP A 153 9.22 0.68 -8.66
CA ASP A 153 8.34 0.31 -7.56
C ASP A 153 9.08 -0.33 -6.38
N ILE A 154 8.40 -0.33 -5.23
CA ILE A 154 8.80 -1.05 -4.02
C ILE A 154 7.65 -1.99 -3.71
N GLN A 155 7.85 -3.28 -3.91
CA GLN A 155 6.78 -4.28 -3.84
C GLN A 155 6.93 -5.20 -2.64
N PHE A 156 5.79 -5.59 -2.09
CA PHE A 156 5.60 -6.77 -1.28
C PHE A 156 4.19 -7.32 -1.53
N SER A 157 4.05 -8.63 -1.44
CA SER A 157 2.77 -9.26 -1.77
C SER A 157 1.83 -9.21 -0.57
N PHE A 158 0.87 -8.29 -0.58
CA PHE A 158 -0.20 -8.21 0.43
C PHE A 158 -0.99 -9.51 0.51
N ARG A 159 -1.30 -10.12 -0.63
CA ARG A 159 -1.99 -11.40 -0.68
C ARG A 159 -1.18 -12.50 0.00
N LYS A 160 0.13 -12.58 -0.26
CA LYS A 160 1.03 -13.54 0.39
C LYS A 160 1.09 -13.31 1.90
N SER A 161 1.12 -12.05 2.36
CA SER A 161 1.09 -11.71 3.78
C SER A 161 -0.14 -12.33 4.48
N GLY A 162 -1.34 -12.12 3.92
CA GLY A 162 -2.56 -12.75 4.43
C GLY A 162 -2.51 -14.27 4.36
N THR A 163 -2.06 -14.83 3.21
CA THR A 163 -1.95 -16.28 3.02
C THR A 163 -1.10 -16.93 4.10
N LEU A 164 0.06 -16.36 4.45
CA LEU A 164 0.97 -16.89 5.47
C LEU A 164 0.27 -17.01 6.85
N VAL A 165 -0.46 -15.99 7.26
CA VAL A 165 -1.18 -16.01 8.54
C VAL A 165 -2.34 -16.99 8.50
N GLY A 166 -3.09 -17.02 7.40
CA GLY A 166 -4.20 -17.96 7.21
C GLY A 166 -3.73 -19.42 7.25
N GLU A 167 -2.61 -19.74 6.57
CA GLU A 167 -2.00 -21.08 6.59
C GLU A 167 -1.50 -21.48 7.97
N ALA A 168 -0.82 -20.57 8.68
CA ALA A 168 -0.34 -20.83 10.03
C ALA A 168 -1.47 -21.12 11.01
N ALA A 169 -2.55 -20.35 10.95
CA ALA A 169 -3.71 -20.55 11.81
C ALA A 169 -4.49 -21.82 11.47
N ALA A 170 -4.60 -22.16 10.18
CA ALA A 170 -5.26 -23.40 9.74
C ALA A 170 -4.49 -24.63 10.19
N LYS A 171 -3.16 -24.61 10.02
CA LYS A 171 -2.30 -25.69 10.53
C LYS A 171 -2.44 -25.85 12.04
N TRP A 172 -2.39 -24.74 12.77
CA TRP A 172 -2.58 -24.79 14.23
C TRP A 172 -3.97 -25.32 14.61
N ALA A 173 -5.03 -24.96 13.88
CA ALA A 173 -6.38 -25.47 14.12
C ALA A 173 -6.44 -26.98 13.96
N GLU A 174 -5.75 -27.55 12.98
CA GLU A 174 -5.65 -29.00 12.81
C GLU A 174 -4.90 -29.63 13.99
N ASP A 175 -3.72 -29.11 14.32
CA ASP A 175 -2.83 -29.67 15.34
C ASP A 175 -3.41 -29.55 16.77
N ALA A 176 -4.03 -28.42 17.13
CA ALA A 176 -4.47 -28.10 18.48
C ALA A 176 -5.96 -28.36 18.75
N LEU A 177 -6.80 -28.36 17.71
CA LEU A 177 -8.26 -28.44 17.80
C LEU A 177 -8.85 -29.61 16.99
N GLY A 178 -8.02 -30.39 16.27
CA GLY A 178 -8.47 -31.47 15.40
C GLY A 178 -9.32 -30.97 14.23
N GLY A 179 -8.98 -29.81 13.68
CA GLY A 179 -9.63 -29.19 12.53
C GLY A 179 -11.05 -28.67 12.80
N LYS A 180 -11.39 -28.40 14.07
CA LYS A 180 -12.71 -27.89 14.49
C LYS A 180 -12.55 -26.63 15.30
N GLY A 181 -13.67 -25.89 15.53
CA GLY A 181 -13.67 -24.68 16.33
C GLY A 181 -14.29 -23.50 15.60
N LYS A 182 -14.02 -22.28 16.11
CA LYS A 182 -14.59 -21.04 15.59
C LYS A 182 -13.49 -20.03 15.27
N VAL A 183 -13.58 -19.43 14.08
CA VAL A 183 -12.67 -18.37 13.63
C VAL A 183 -13.44 -17.08 13.36
N ALA A 184 -12.83 -15.96 13.73
CA ALA A 184 -13.25 -14.63 13.30
C ALA A 184 -12.10 -13.89 12.61
N PHE A 185 -12.44 -13.06 11.65
CA PHE A 185 -11.51 -12.25 10.88
C PHE A 185 -11.76 -10.76 11.12
N LEU A 186 -10.69 -10.02 11.43
CA LEU A 186 -10.66 -8.57 11.40
C LEU A 186 -10.07 -8.16 10.05
N THR A 187 -10.88 -7.52 9.22
CA THR A 187 -10.63 -7.34 7.78
C THR A 187 -10.38 -5.89 7.41
N ASP A 188 -9.86 -5.65 6.21
CA ASP A 188 -9.89 -4.35 5.55
C ASP A 188 -10.40 -4.51 4.12
N ASN A 189 -11.57 -3.93 3.85
CA ASN A 189 -12.18 -3.92 2.52
C ASN A 189 -12.27 -2.49 1.94
N THR A 190 -11.62 -1.52 2.58
CA THR A 190 -11.69 -0.10 2.20
C THR A 190 -10.76 0.23 1.04
N ILE A 191 -9.56 -0.34 1.05
CA ILE A 191 -8.55 -0.16 0.00
C ILE A 191 -8.20 -1.50 -0.66
N GLU A 192 -7.67 -1.46 -1.87
CA GLU A 192 -7.35 -2.66 -2.64
C GLU A 192 -6.34 -3.55 -1.92
N LEU A 193 -5.28 -2.96 -1.38
CA LEU A 193 -4.23 -3.69 -0.67
C LEU A 193 -4.76 -4.37 0.60
N GLY A 194 -5.69 -3.74 1.30
CA GLY A 194 -6.41 -4.33 2.43
C GLY A 194 -7.27 -5.53 2.00
N ARG A 195 -7.98 -5.39 0.88
CA ARG A 195 -8.75 -6.49 0.28
C ARG A 195 -7.89 -7.68 -0.09
N GLU A 196 -6.70 -7.46 -0.67
CA GLU A 196 -5.77 -8.52 -1.01
C GLU A 196 -5.25 -9.27 0.23
N ARG A 197 -4.88 -8.57 1.30
CA ARG A 197 -4.53 -9.18 2.59
C ARG A 197 -5.68 -10.01 3.16
N THR A 198 -6.86 -9.41 3.23
CA THR A 198 -8.08 -10.06 3.72
C THR A 198 -8.37 -11.32 2.93
N LYS A 199 -8.36 -11.23 1.60
CA LYS A 199 -8.66 -12.36 0.73
C LYS A 199 -7.61 -13.46 0.87
N GLY A 200 -6.32 -13.13 0.90
CA GLY A 200 -5.25 -14.10 1.11
C GLY A 200 -5.42 -14.88 2.43
N MET A 201 -5.76 -14.19 3.51
CA MET A 201 -5.94 -14.74 4.83
C MET A 201 -7.15 -15.69 4.91
N ILE A 202 -8.31 -15.24 4.41
CA ILE A 202 -9.55 -16.01 4.45
C ILE A 202 -9.48 -17.21 3.51
N ASP A 203 -9.05 -17.03 2.25
CA ASP A 203 -8.97 -18.10 1.26
C ASP A 203 -8.03 -19.23 1.73
N ALA A 204 -6.87 -18.86 2.26
CA ALA A 204 -5.90 -19.85 2.76
C ALA A 204 -6.44 -20.62 3.97
N PHE A 205 -7.00 -19.90 4.94
CA PHE A 205 -7.57 -20.51 6.13
C PHE A 205 -8.73 -21.46 5.81
N THR A 206 -9.73 -20.98 5.08
CA THR A 206 -10.96 -21.75 4.79
C THR A 206 -10.69 -22.96 3.90
N ARG A 207 -9.72 -22.86 3.00
CA ARG A 207 -9.27 -23.98 2.16
C ARG A 207 -8.59 -25.09 2.98
N LEU A 208 -7.79 -24.72 3.99
CA LEU A 208 -6.97 -25.67 4.76
C LEU A 208 -7.65 -26.18 6.04
N ALA A 209 -8.59 -25.40 6.59
CA ALA A 209 -9.32 -25.75 7.80
C ALA A 209 -10.87 -25.69 7.55
N PRO A 210 -11.41 -26.46 6.59
CA PRO A 210 -12.83 -26.38 6.21
C PRO A 210 -13.80 -26.84 7.31
N GLY A 211 -13.31 -27.49 8.35
CA GLY A 211 -14.12 -27.93 9.50
C GLY A 211 -14.23 -26.90 10.63
N VAL A 212 -13.59 -25.72 10.47
CA VAL A 212 -13.67 -24.61 11.43
C VAL A 212 -14.73 -23.60 10.97
N ASP A 213 -15.66 -23.26 11.88
CA ASP A 213 -16.78 -22.36 11.59
C ASP A 213 -16.28 -20.90 11.51
N VAL A 214 -16.51 -20.22 10.38
CA VAL A 214 -16.31 -18.78 10.26
C VAL A 214 -17.50 -18.06 10.89
N VAL A 215 -17.32 -17.47 12.07
CA VAL A 215 -18.42 -16.88 12.86
C VAL A 215 -18.54 -15.37 12.71
N ALA A 216 -17.48 -14.69 12.26
CA ALA A 216 -17.51 -13.24 12.00
C ALA A 216 -16.43 -12.80 11.03
N GLN A 217 -16.74 -11.71 10.30
CA GLN A 217 -15.80 -10.91 9.50
C GLN A 217 -16.14 -9.44 9.77
N GLU A 218 -15.26 -8.71 10.41
CA GLU A 218 -15.50 -7.34 10.86
C GLU A 218 -14.39 -6.40 10.39
N GLN A 219 -14.79 -5.22 9.92
CA GLN A 219 -13.82 -4.19 9.51
C GLN A 219 -13.07 -3.63 10.72
N ALA A 220 -11.75 -3.83 10.77
CA ALA A 220 -10.88 -3.26 11.79
C ALA A 220 -9.41 -3.31 11.35
N ILE A 221 -8.70 -2.18 11.44
CA ILE A 221 -7.28 -2.05 11.05
C ILE A 221 -6.37 -1.52 12.16
N ASP A 222 -6.94 -0.95 13.20
CA ASP A 222 -6.24 -0.32 14.32
C ASP A 222 -6.59 -0.99 15.66
N PRO A 223 -5.85 -0.70 16.76
CA PRO A 223 -6.06 -1.39 18.03
C PRO A 223 -7.43 -1.16 18.66
N ASP A 224 -7.98 0.05 18.55
CA ASP A 224 -9.24 0.41 19.20
C ASP A 224 -10.43 -0.23 18.51
N THR A 225 -10.46 -0.18 17.18
CA THR A 225 -11.49 -0.88 16.39
C THR A 225 -11.36 -2.39 16.53
N GLY A 226 -10.13 -2.93 16.56
CA GLY A 226 -9.88 -4.35 16.81
C GLY A 226 -10.40 -4.82 18.15
N LEU A 227 -10.14 -4.04 19.23
CA LEU A 227 -10.65 -4.30 20.58
C LEU A 227 -12.18 -4.31 20.62
N ALA A 228 -12.82 -3.25 20.07
CA ALA A 228 -14.26 -3.08 20.10
C ALA A 228 -14.98 -4.19 19.30
N LYS A 229 -14.47 -4.53 18.10
CA LYS A 229 -15.04 -5.59 17.26
C LYS A 229 -14.87 -6.97 17.91
N ALA A 230 -13.70 -7.25 18.49
CA ALA A 230 -13.48 -8.51 19.19
C ALA A 230 -14.40 -8.67 20.41
N HIS A 231 -14.67 -7.63 21.19
CA HIS A 231 -15.66 -7.67 22.26
C HIS A 231 -17.06 -8.00 21.75
N ALA A 232 -17.49 -7.37 20.64
CA ALA A 232 -18.79 -7.65 20.04
C ALA A 232 -18.91 -9.10 19.51
N ILE A 233 -17.80 -9.65 18.98
CA ILE A 233 -17.73 -11.05 18.54
C ILE A 233 -17.81 -11.98 19.76
N LEU A 234 -17.04 -11.72 20.81
CA LEU A 234 -17.00 -12.55 22.01
C LEU A 234 -18.32 -12.55 22.79
N ALA A 235 -19.09 -11.48 22.74
CA ALA A 235 -20.44 -11.43 23.32
C ALA A 235 -21.40 -12.44 22.65
N LYS A 236 -21.21 -12.75 21.38
CA LYS A 236 -22.01 -13.73 20.61
C LYS A 236 -21.35 -15.11 20.57
N HIS A 237 -20.04 -15.16 20.60
CA HIS A 237 -19.21 -16.37 20.45
C HIS A 237 -18.13 -16.42 21.55
N PRO A 238 -18.53 -16.65 22.83
CA PRO A 238 -17.58 -16.69 23.94
C PRO A 238 -16.57 -17.85 23.84
N ASP A 239 -16.87 -18.83 23.02
CA ASP A 239 -16.06 -20.01 22.70
C ASP A 239 -15.18 -19.83 21.44
N LEU A 240 -14.99 -18.58 20.97
CA LEU A 240 -14.09 -18.28 19.86
C LEU A 240 -12.68 -18.82 20.10
N ASN A 241 -12.13 -19.55 19.13
CA ASN A 241 -10.79 -20.16 19.23
C ASN A 241 -9.75 -19.33 18.48
N ILE A 242 -10.09 -18.79 17.32
CA ILE A 242 -9.14 -18.18 16.40
C ILE A 242 -9.61 -16.76 16.04
N LEU A 243 -8.69 -15.79 16.18
CA LEU A 243 -8.90 -14.42 15.72
C LEU A 243 -7.73 -13.99 14.85
N LEU A 244 -8.01 -13.71 13.58
CA LEU A 244 -7.02 -13.27 12.61
C LEU A 244 -7.27 -11.82 12.21
N GLY A 245 -6.21 -11.01 12.21
CA GLY A 245 -6.27 -9.60 11.82
C GLY A 245 -5.51 -9.31 10.53
N VAL A 246 -6.09 -8.43 9.71
CA VAL A 246 -5.46 -7.88 8.51
C VAL A 246 -4.23 -7.02 8.83
N THR A 247 -4.11 -6.57 10.08
CA THR A 247 -2.94 -5.92 10.68
C THR A 247 -2.67 -6.50 12.07
N ASP A 248 -1.44 -6.45 12.51
CA ASP A 248 -1.08 -6.75 13.89
C ASP A 248 -1.76 -5.79 14.89
N SER A 249 -1.98 -4.55 14.48
CA SER A 249 -2.65 -3.55 15.32
C SER A 249 -4.07 -3.98 15.68
N ALA A 250 -4.88 -4.36 14.69
CA ALA A 250 -6.24 -4.87 14.92
C ALA A 250 -6.22 -6.20 15.68
N ALA A 251 -5.33 -7.14 15.28
CA ALA A 251 -5.19 -8.43 15.95
C ALA A 251 -4.79 -8.27 17.42
N TYR A 252 -3.91 -7.30 17.74
CA TYR A 252 -3.49 -7.03 19.11
C TYR A 252 -4.63 -6.42 19.95
N GLY A 253 -5.49 -5.57 19.35
CA GLY A 253 -6.73 -5.14 19.97
C GLY A 253 -7.62 -6.34 20.33
N GLY A 254 -7.79 -7.28 19.40
CA GLY A 254 -8.51 -8.52 19.63
C GLY A 254 -7.86 -9.44 20.67
N PHE A 255 -6.54 -9.52 20.70
CA PHE A 255 -5.78 -10.21 21.75
C PHE A 255 -6.12 -9.64 23.15
N LYS A 256 -6.18 -8.30 23.26
CA LYS A 256 -6.59 -7.64 24.51
C LYS A 256 -8.03 -7.95 24.90
N ALA A 257 -8.95 -7.96 23.95
CA ALA A 257 -10.35 -8.33 24.20
C ALA A 257 -10.47 -9.76 24.75
N LEU A 258 -9.75 -10.72 24.19
CA LEU A 258 -9.71 -12.10 24.67
C LEU A 258 -9.14 -12.21 26.09
N GLN A 259 -8.08 -11.44 26.40
CA GLN A 259 -7.55 -11.37 27.78
C GLN A 259 -8.57 -10.78 28.75
N GLN A 260 -9.27 -9.70 28.39
CA GLN A 260 -10.31 -9.07 29.20
C GLN A 260 -11.53 -10.00 29.39
N ALA A 261 -11.79 -10.88 28.43
CA ALA A 261 -12.80 -11.93 28.55
C ALA A 261 -12.33 -13.15 29.38
N GLY A 262 -11.16 -13.06 30.03
CA GLY A 262 -10.63 -14.07 30.96
C GLY A 262 -9.77 -15.15 30.32
N ARG A 263 -9.38 -15.04 29.04
CA ARG A 263 -8.44 -15.98 28.42
C ARG A 263 -7.06 -15.88 29.08
N LYS A 264 -6.49 -16.99 29.51
CA LYS A 264 -5.14 -17.05 30.05
C LYS A 264 -4.14 -16.77 28.93
N LYS A 265 -3.01 -16.13 29.25
CA LYS A 265 -2.00 -15.77 28.24
C LYS A 265 -1.46 -16.95 27.45
N ASP A 266 -1.37 -18.10 28.07
CA ASP A 266 -0.86 -19.36 27.54
C ASP A 266 -1.96 -20.34 27.10
N ASP A 267 -3.19 -19.85 26.88
CA ASP A 267 -4.31 -20.70 26.48
C ASP A 267 -3.97 -21.52 25.23
N ALA A 268 -3.88 -22.84 25.41
CA ALA A 268 -3.54 -23.78 24.34
C ALA A 268 -4.62 -23.90 23.25
N LYS A 269 -5.85 -23.45 23.52
CA LYS A 269 -6.99 -23.54 22.59
C LYS A 269 -7.34 -22.21 21.93
N THR A 270 -6.50 -21.19 22.10
CA THR A 270 -6.68 -19.87 21.49
C THR A 270 -5.50 -19.54 20.59
N PHE A 271 -5.80 -18.98 19.42
CA PHE A 271 -4.85 -18.46 18.45
C PHE A 271 -5.24 -17.03 18.05
N VAL A 272 -4.28 -16.13 18.15
CA VAL A 272 -4.37 -14.81 17.51
C VAL A 272 -3.20 -14.67 16.55
N GLY A 273 -3.46 -14.11 15.37
CA GLY A 273 -2.43 -13.81 14.38
C GLY A 273 -2.72 -12.54 13.62
N GLY A 274 -1.68 -11.88 13.18
CA GLY A 274 -1.77 -10.61 12.44
C GLY A 274 -0.69 -10.46 11.38
N GLN A 275 -0.56 -9.24 10.87
CA GLN A 275 0.36 -8.90 9.80
C GLN A 275 1.06 -7.59 10.15
N ASP A 276 2.28 -7.39 9.69
CA ASP A 276 3.16 -6.21 9.75
C ASP A 276 4.42 -6.39 10.63
N GLY A 277 4.44 -7.26 11.64
CA GLY A 277 5.56 -7.40 12.58
C GLY A 277 5.56 -6.27 13.63
N ALA A 278 4.40 -5.86 14.12
CA ALA A 278 4.31 -4.80 15.12
C ALA A 278 4.93 -5.22 16.47
N VAL A 279 5.65 -4.31 17.11
CA VAL A 279 6.38 -4.57 18.37
C VAL A 279 5.52 -5.25 19.44
N PRO A 280 4.29 -4.80 19.76
CA PRO A 280 3.46 -5.47 20.77
C PRO A 280 3.15 -6.93 20.44
N SER A 281 2.91 -7.22 19.15
CA SER A 281 2.59 -8.55 18.64
C SER A 281 3.82 -9.46 18.69
N LEU A 282 4.97 -8.97 18.24
CA LEU A 282 6.24 -9.69 18.31
C LEU A 282 6.62 -10.03 19.75
N LEU A 283 6.44 -9.10 20.69
CA LEU A 283 6.67 -9.36 22.11
C LEU A 283 5.69 -10.39 22.68
N ALA A 284 4.42 -10.35 22.29
CA ALA A 284 3.43 -11.33 22.73
C ALA A 284 3.76 -12.73 22.20
N ILE A 285 4.20 -12.87 20.95
CA ILE A 285 4.68 -14.13 20.37
C ILE A 285 5.90 -14.63 21.15
N LYS A 286 6.91 -13.80 21.34
CA LYS A 286 8.15 -14.15 22.06
C LYS A 286 7.90 -14.61 23.50
N GLN A 287 6.86 -14.07 24.14
CA GLN A 287 6.45 -14.46 25.50
C GLN A 287 5.66 -15.77 25.56
N GLY A 288 5.46 -16.46 24.44
CA GLY A 288 4.73 -17.73 24.38
C GLY A 288 3.25 -17.61 24.68
N THR A 289 2.62 -16.48 24.32
CA THR A 289 1.19 -16.25 24.55
C THR A 289 0.33 -16.90 23.46
N PHE A 290 -0.98 -16.76 23.54
CA PHE A 290 -1.88 -17.17 22.45
C PHE A 290 -1.88 -16.22 21.23
N TYR A 291 -1.06 -15.15 21.23
CA TYR A 291 -0.68 -14.46 20.00
C TYR A 291 0.44 -15.26 19.35
N ARG A 292 0.14 -15.97 18.26
CA ARG A 292 0.99 -17.07 17.79
C ARG A 292 1.65 -16.85 16.44
N ALA A 293 1.24 -15.86 15.67
CA ALA A 293 1.84 -15.59 14.37
C ALA A 293 1.73 -14.13 13.95
N SER A 294 2.75 -13.65 13.24
CA SER A 294 2.70 -12.42 12.47
C SER A 294 3.40 -12.60 11.13
N ALA A 295 2.76 -12.17 10.04
CA ALA A 295 3.43 -12.01 8.74
C ALA A 295 4.17 -10.66 8.75
N ALA A 296 5.43 -10.70 9.19
CA ALA A 296 6.22 -9.52 9.47
C ALA A 296 6.87 -8.94 8.20
N LEU A 297 6.88 -7.62 8.13
CA LEU A 297 7.68 -6.82 7.20
C LEU A 297 8.98 -6.41 7.90
N ALA A 298 10.03 -6.17 7.12
CA ALA A 298 11.29 -5.62 7.61
C ALA A 298 11.30 -4.09 7.42
N PRO A 299 11.04 -3.28 8.47
CA PRO A 299 10.89 -1.83 8.32
C PRO A 299 12.15 -1.13 7.78
N HIS A 300 13.34 -1.63 8.12
CA HIS A 300 14.60 -1.10 7.60
C HIS A 300 14.75 -1.32 6.09
N ASP A 301 14.33 -2.48 5.57
CA ASP A 301 14.42 -2.78 4.14
C ASP A 301 13.49 -1.87 3.35
N ILE A 302 12.27 -1.64 3.85
CA ILE A 302 11.33 -0.69 3.25
C ILE A 302 11.91 0.72 3.28
N ALA A 303 12.41 1.17 4.43
CA ALA A 303 12.96 2.51 4.60
C ALA A 303 14.20 2.77 3.72
N ASN A 304 15.06 1.77 3.57
CA ASN A 304 16.18 1.85 2.65
C ASN A 304 15.69 1.90 1.19
N ALA A 305 14.73 1.06 0.80
CA ALA A 305 14.16 1.06 -0.55
C ALA A 305 13.51 2.41 -0.91
N VAL A 306 12.79 3.06 0.03
CA VAL A 306 12.21 4.41 -0.14
C VAL A 306 13.27 5.44 -0.56
N VAL A 307 14.52 5.26 -0.16
CA VAL A 307 15.62 6.17 -0.48
C VAL A 307 16.46 5.67 -1.66
N ASP A 308 16.80 4.39 -1.68
CA ASP A 308 17.76 3.84 -2.65
C ASP A 308 17.14 3.64 -4.03
N VAL A 309 15.85 3.30 -4.13
CA VAL A 309 15.17 3.13 -5.41
C VAL A 309 15.13 4.44 -6.20
N PRO A 310 14.61 5.57 -5.69
CA PRO A 310 14.63 6.82 -6.44
C PRO A 310 16.04 7.34 -6.71
N ARG A 311 17.02 7.07 -5.83
CA ARG A 311 18.43 7.39 -6.08
C ARG A 311 19.01 6.59 -7.24
N ALA A 312 18.67 5.32 -7.35
CA ALA A 312 19.11 4.47 -8.45
C ALA A 312 18.53 4.96 -9.78
N VAL A 313 17.24 5.36 -9.81
CA VAL A 313 16.60 5.99 -10.97
C VAL A 313 17.33 7.27 -11.36
N ALA A 314 17.58 8.17 -10.41
CA ALA A 314 18.28 9.44 -10.66
C ALA A 314 19.70 9.23 -11.19
N ALA A 315 20.36 8.13 -10.82
CA ALA A 315 21.68 7.76 -11.32
C ALA A 315 21.64 7.08 -12.70
N GLY A 316 20.48 6.97 -13.34
CA GLY A 316 20.31 6.33 -14.65
C GLY A 316 20.50 4.80 -14.64
N LYS A 317 20.43 4.18 -13.46
CA LYS A 317 20.45 2.71 -13.38
C LYS A 317 19.10 2.18 -13.82
N ALA A 318 19.11 1.14 -14.68
CA ALA A 318 17.90 0.40 -15.02
C ALA A 318 17.26 -0.07 -13.69
N THR A 319 16.01 0.30 -13.47
CA THR A 319 15.41 0.15 -12.15
C THR A 319 14.63 -1.14 -12.09
N PRO A 320 15.15 -2.06 -11.33
CA PRO A 320 14.34 -3.18 -10.91
C PRO A 320 13.35 -2.73 -9.85
N SER A 321 12.22 -3.38 -9.82
CA SER A 321 11.35 -3.44 -8.67
C SER A 321 12.14 -3.86 -7.43
N ALA A 322 12.05 -3.11 -6.35
CA ALA A 322 12.58 -3.53 -5.06
C ALA A 322 11.59 -4.46 -4.38
N GLN A 323 11.96 -5.73 -4.21
CA GLN A 323 11.12 -6.70 -3.50
C GLN A 323 11.44 -6.68 -2.01
N VAL A 324 10.44 -6.34 -1.19
CA VAL A 324 10.55 -6.42 0.28
C VAL A 324 10.07 -7.81 0.72
N PRO A 325 10.90 -8.56 1.44
CA PRO A 325 10.52 -9.87 1.93
C PRO A 325 9.44 -9.77 3.01
N ILE A 326 8.56 -10.78 3.05
CA ILE A 326 7.61 -11.01 4.12
C ILE A 326 7.98 -12.32 4.78
N SER A 327 8.16 -12.31 6.08
CA SER A 327 8.47 -13.50 6.87
C SER A 327 7.35 -13.78 7.86
N LEU A 328 6.85 -15.02 7.86
CA LEU A 328 6.02 -15.49 8.96
C LEU A 328 6.91 -15.72 10.17
N VAL A 329 6.52 -15.16 11.33
CA VAL A 329 7.17 -15.44 12.61
C VAL A 329 6.18 -16.01 13.60
N GLY A 330 6.61 -17.02 14.33
CA GLY A 330 5.87 -17.75 15.35
C GLY A 330 6.69 -17.92 16.63
N PRO A 331 6.20 -18.73 17.61
CA PRO A 331 6.85 -18.91 18.91
C PRO A 331 8.29 -19.45 18.84
N ASP A 332 8.60 -20.23 17.81
CA ASP A 332 9.91 -20.86 17.63
C ASP A 332 10.94 -19.95 16.94
N ASP A 333 10.50 -18.79 16.41
CA ASP A 333 11.33 -17.89 15.60
C ASP A 333 11.99 -16.76 16.42
N THR A 334 12.45 -17.06 17.65
CA THR A 334 12.96 -16.06 18.60
C THR A 334 14.05 -15.16 18.00
N ALA A 335 14.99 -15.72 17.24
CA ALA A 335 16.08 -14.97 16.64
C ALA A 335 15.56 -13.97 15.55
N ALA A 336 14.59 -14.40 14.74
CA ALA A 336 13.97 -13.55 13.74
C ALA A 336 13.14 -12.43 14.41
N ILE A 337 12.41 -12.75 15.48
CA ILE A 337 11.67 -11.77 16.27
C ILE A 337 12.62 -10.73 16.88
N ASP A 338 13.76 -11.14 17.45
CA ASP A 338 14.74 -10.23 18.02
C ASP A 338 15.35 -9.31 16.96
N ALA A 339 15.64 -9.82 15.77
CA ALA A 339 16.11 -9.02 14.65
C ALA A 339 15.06 -7.97 14.20
N LEU A 340 13.77 -8.34 14.17
CA LEU A 340 12.68 -7.41 13.84
C LEU A 340 12.47 -6.37 14.96
N LEU A 341 12.55 -6.75 16.22
CA LEU A 341 12.44 -5.82 17.36
C LEU A 341 13.58 -4.79 17.34
N ALA A 342 14.81 -5.22 17.01
CA ALA A 342 15.95 -4.32 16.88
C ALA A 342 15.79 -3.29 15.76
N GLN A 343 15.01 -3.60 14.72
CA GLN A 343 14.72 -2.65 13.63
C GLN A 343 13.71 -1.56 14.03
N ASN A 344 12.97 -1.76 15.11
CA ASN A 344 11.95 -0.82 15.59
C ASN A 344 12.41 0.07 16.76
N SER A 345 13.68 -0.04 17.16
CA SER A 345 14.28 0.71 18.30
C SER A 345 14.87 2.07 17.90
#